data_115094eec2812ecfeee242312f6fa1a0
#
_entry.id   115094eec2812ecfeee242312f6fa1a0
#
_cell.length_a   1.000
_cell.length_b   1.000
_cell.length_c   1.000
_cell.angle_alpha   90.00
_cell.angle_beta   90.00
_cell.angle_gamma   90.00
#
_symmetry.space_group_name_H-M   'P 1'
#
loop_
_entity.id
_entity.type
_entity.pdbx_description
1 polymer ?
#
loop_
_entity_poly.entity_id
_entity_poly.type
_entity_poly.pdbx_seq_one_letter_code
_entity_poly.pdbx_strand_id
1 'polypeptide(L)'
;MADKTSPEYAMLPAGTVVKWGPSGAAVSAMKPLINCKALGATGQTGSFVDCTTLIDKSKQFISDLPEGPEKSLGFIDDPANTDFADFLNAAQNRQTVQFYVELPNGRTANMVLALSGWQMNEITAPASEVIQITVQGKQNNIEWGVVAGS
;
A
#
# COMPACT_ATOMS: atom_id res chain seq x y z
N MET A 1 -8.76 25.05 9.09
CA MET A 1 -9.89 24.16 8.78
C MET A 1 -10.70 23.90 10.04
N ALA A 2 -12.01 23.99 9.96
CA ALA A 2 -12.85 23.65 11.09
C ALA A 2 -12.88 22.15 11.32
N ASP A 3 -12.93 21.75 12.59
CA ASP A 3 -13.06 20.34 12.94
C ASP A 3 -14.42 19.83 12.47
N LYS A 4 -14.42 18.61 11.94
CA LYS A 4 -15.64 17.94 11.53
C LYS A 4 -16.15 17.09 12.67
N THR A 5 -17.48 17.07 12.86
CA THR A 5 -18.10 16.15 13.81
C THR A 5 -18.32 14.79 13.15
N SER A 6 -18.35 13.74 13.96
CA SER A 6 -18.67 12.41 13.47
C SER A 6 -20.15 12.35 13.07
N PRO A 7 -20.52 11.81 11.88
CA PRO A 7 -19.66 11.07 10.94
C PRO A 7 -19.10 11.90 9.79
N GLU A 8 -19.04 13.23 9.88
CA GLU A 8 -18.63 14.10 8.78
C GLU A 8 -17.22 13.82 8.25
N TYR A 9 -16.32 13.37 9.11
CA TYR A 9 -14.96 13.01 8.72
C TYR A 9 -14.84 11.61 8.14
N ALA A 10 -15.88 10.79 8.26
CA ALA A 10 -15.85 9.42 7.78
C ALA A 10 -16.10 9.39 6.28
N MET A 11 -15.23 8.77 5.53
CA MET A 11 -15.30 8.70 4.07
C MET A 11 -15.10 7.29 3.57
N LEU A 12 -15.82 6.96 2.51
CA LEU A 12 -15.63 5.70 1.80
C LEU A 12 -14.36 5.77 0.93
N PRO A 13 -13.73 4.62 0.61
CA PRO A 13 -12.49 4.63 -0.14
C PRO A 13 -12.63 4.94 -1.63
N ALA A 14 -13.83 5.13 -2.14
CA ALA A 14 -14.02 5.46 -3.56
C ALA A 14 -13.31 6.78 -3.90
N GLY A 15 -12.56 6.79 -4.97
CA GLY A 15 -11.76 7.93 -5.37
C GLY A 15 -10.30 7.87 -4.93
N THR A 16 -9.87 6.74 -4.36
CA THR A 16 -8.47 6.53 -4.00
C THR A 16 -7.59 6.54 -5.25
N VAL A 17 -6.51 7.31 -5.21
CA VAL A 17 -5.54 7.40 -6.31
C VAL A 17 -4.32 6.56 -5.95
N VAL A 18 -3.89 5.73 -6.90
CA VAL A 18 -2.72 4.87 -6.74
C VAL A 18 -1.73 5.18 -7.86
N LYS A 19 -0.47 5.40 -7.49
CA LYS A 19 0.61 5.69 -8.44
C LYS A 19 1.85 4.90 -8.08
N TRP A 20 2.69 4.66 -9.08
CA TRP A 20 3.96 3.98 -8.86
C TRP A 20 5.06 4.57 -9.72
N GLY A 21 6.29 4.35 -9.33
CA GLY A 21 7.47 4.77 -10.09
C GLY A 21 8.69 3.98 -9.67
N PRO A 22 9.82 4.17 -10.36
CA PRO A 22 11.05 3.55 -9.92
C PRO A 22 11.44 4.03 -8.52
N SER A 23 12.24 3.24 -7.82
CA SER A 23 12.66 3.58 -6.45
C SER A 23 13.27 4.98 -6.40
N GLY A 24 12.79 5.79 -5.45
CA GLY A 24 13.24 7.17 -5.31
C GLY A 24 12.52 8.17 -6.20
N ALA A 25 11.52 7.75 -6.98
CA ALA A 25 10.79 8.66 -7.86
C ALA A 25 9.95 9.66 -7.07
N ALA A 26 9.90 10.89 -7.55
CA ALA A 26 8.99 11.90 -7.00
C ALA A 26 7.56 11.58 -7.42
N VAL A 27 6.58 11.98 -6.59
CA VAL A 27 5.16 11.72 -6.88
C VAL A 27 4.75 12.27 -8.25
N SER A 28 5.27 13.43 -8.63
CA SER A 28 4.96 14.05 -9.92
C SER A 28 5.45 13.24 -11.12
N ALA A 29 6.44 12.37 -10.92
CA ALA A 29 7.00 11.52 -11.98
C ALA A 29 6.38 10.13 -11.99
N MET A 30 5.49 9.82 -11.05
CA MET A 30 4.87 8.50 -10.96
C MET A 30 3.73 8.36 -11.96
N LYS A 31 3.52 7.10 -12.38
CA LYS A 31 2.44 6.75 -13.32
C LYS A 31 1.23 6.24 -12.56
N PRO A 32 0.00 6.63 -12.96
CA PRO A 32 -1.19 6.16 -12.26
C PRO A 32 -1.51 4.71 -12.57
N LEU A 33 -2.04 4.01 -11.55
CA LEU A 33 -2.60 2.66 -11.70
C LEU A 33 -4.10 2.75 -11.53
N ILE A 34 -4.82 2.97 -12.61
CA ILE A 34 -6.26 3.23 -12.59
C ILE A 34 -7.09 1.97 -12.38
N ASN A 35 -6.50 0.81 -12.59
CA ASN A 35 -7.18 -0.48 -12.49
C ASN A 35 -6.93 -1.20 -11.17
N CYS A 36 -6.46 -0.50 -10.15
CA CYS A 36 -6.27 -1.09 -8.83
C CYS A 36 -7.63 -1.29 -8.16
N LYS A 37 -7.90 -2.53 -7.75
CA LYS A 37 -9.15 -2.89 -7.10
C LYS A 37 -9.02 -3.00 -5.58
N ALA A 38 -7.88 -3.48 -5.11
CA ALA A 38 -7.66 -3.73 -3.70
C ALA A 38 -6.24 -3.41 -3.30
N LEU A 39 -6.10 -2.82 -2.13
CA LEU A 39 -4.82 -2.58 -1.48
C LEU A 39 -4.82 -3.36 -0.18
N GLY A 40 -3.75 -4.07 0.10
CA GLY A 40 -3.59 -4.69 1.40
C GLY A 40 -3.39 -3.64 2.48
N ALA A 41 -3.29 -4.08 3.72
CA ALA A 41 -3.05 -3.17 4.84
C ALA A 41 -1.77 -2.35 4.59
N THR A 42 -1.84 -1.07 4.89
CA THR A 42 -0.73 -0.13 4.67
C THR A 42 -0.21 0.34 6.01
N GLY A 43 1.10 0.27 6.20
CA GLY A 43 1.74 0.75 7.42
C GLY A 43 2.82 -0.19 7.90
N GLN A 44 3.51 0.24 8.96
CA GLN A 44 4.53 -0.55 9.61
C GLN A 44 4.26 -0.59 11.10
N THR A 45 4.46 -1.75 11.69
CA THR A 45 4.38 -1.91 13.14
C THR A 45 5.58 -2.71 13.61
N GLY A 46 5.99 -2.47 14.86
CA GLY A 46 7.05 -3.23 15.49
C GLY A 46 6.48 -4.16 16.55
N SER A 47 7.21 -5.20 16.85
CA SER A 47 6.91 -6.03 18.00
C SER A 47 7.48 -5.37 19.27
N PHE A 48 7.27 -6.02 20.42
CA PHE A 48 7.74 -5.50 21.69
C PHE A 48 8.88 -6.35 22.20
N VAL A 49 9.88 -5.69 22.79
CA VAL A 49 11.01 -6.35 23.41
C VAL A 49 10.91 -6.17 24.92
N ASP A 50 11.01 -7.27 25.65
CA ASP A 50 10.97 -7.26 27.11
C ASP A 50 12.28 -6.67 27.65
N CYS A 51 12.16 -5.60 28.42
CA CYS A 51 13.30 -4.94 29.07
C CYS A 51 13.13 -4.86 30.57
N THR A 52 12.33 -5.76 31.14
CA THR A 52 12.09 -5.84 32.58
C THR A 52 13.37 -6.15 33.35
N THR A 53 13.63 -5.40 34.41
CA THR A 53 14.78 -5.63 35.28
C THR A 53 14.33 -6.25 36.61
N LEU A 54 15.28 -6.70 37.41
CA LEU A 54 14.99 -7.36 38.69
C LEU A 54 14.31 -6.43 39.71
N ILE A 55 14.48 -5.14 39.55
CA ILE A 55 13.85 -4.16 40.45
C ILE A 55 12.39 -3.88 40.08
N ASP A 56 12.01 -4.17 38.84
CA ASP A 56 10.65 -3.89 38.35
C ASP A 56 9.65 -4.85 38.98
N LYS A 57 8.51 -4.32 39.38
CA LYS A 57 7.40 -5.11 39.91
C LYS A 57 6.34 -5.43 38.87
N SER A 58 6.46 -4.85 37.69
CA SER A 58 5.61 -5.15 36.52
C SER A 58 6.49 -5.25 35.30
N LYS A 59 6.00 -5.94 34.26
CA LYS A 59 6.77 -6.12 33.04
C LYS A 59 6.92 -4.80 32.30
N GLN A 60 8.10 -4.56 31.77
CA GLN A 60 8.41 -3.36 31.00
C GLN A 60 8.82 -3.76 29.58
N PHE A 61 8.35 -3.02 28.59
CA PHE A 61 8.60 -3.32 27.18
C PHE A 61 9.00 -2.07 26.42
N ILE A 62 9.84 -2.24 25.41
CA ILE A 62 10.12 -1.22 24.40
C ILE A 62 9.70 -1.75 23.03
N SER A 63 9.49 -0.85 22.10
CA SER A 63 9.17 -1.23 20.72
C SER A 63 10.42 -1.67 19.98
N ASP A 64 10.30 -2.74 19.20
CA ASP A 64 11.32 -3.15 18.24
C ASP A 64 11.22 -2.28 16.99
N LEU A 65 12.14 -2.46 16.05
CA LEU A 65 12.11 -1.75 14.77
C LEU A 65 10.81 -2.05 14.03
N PRO A 66 10.20 -1.03 13.40
CA PRO A 66 8.97 -1.27 12.65
C PRO A 66 9.24 -2.11 11.41
N GLU A 67 8.30 -2.97 11.10
CA GLU A 67 8.34 -3.82 9.93
C GLU A 67 7.01 -3.74 9.22
N GLY A 68 7.04 -3.52 7.90
CA GLY A 68 5.84 -3.53 7.09
C GLY A 68 5.43 -4.95 6.76
N PRO A 69 4.13 -5.27 6.85
CA PRO A 69 3.67 -6.59 6.45
C PRO A 69 3.78 -6.78 4.95
N GLU A 70 3.69 -8.03 4.51
CA GLU A 70 3.52 -8.30 3.09
C GLU A 70 2.23 -7.66 2.60
N LYS A 71 2.28 -7.08 1.42
CA LYS A 71 1.17 -6.36 0.84
C LYS A 71 0.71 -7.06 -0.42
N SER A 72 -0.55 -7.41 -0.47
CA SER A 72 -1.18 -7.97 -1.65
C SER A 72 -1.99 -6.89 -2.34
N LEU A 73 -1.68 -6.62 -3.61
CA LEU A 73 -2.37 -5.63 -4.41
C LEU A 73 -3.24 -6.34 -5.44
N GLY A 74 -4.52 -6.01 -5.48
CA GLY A 74 -5.45 -6.57 -6.44
C GLY A 74 -5.72 -5.60 -7.58
N PHE A 75 -5.62 -6.07 -8.80
CA PHE A 75 -5.88 -5.29 -10.01
C PHE A 75 -6.84 -6.00 -10.92
N ILE A 76 -7.65 -5.23 -11.64
CA ILE A 76 -8.41 -5.75 -12.77
C ILE A 76 -7.47 -5.75 -13.97
N ASP A 77 -7.36 -6.89 -14.66
CA ASP A 77 -6.42 -7.03 -15.76
C ASP A 77 -6.78 -6.09 -16.92
N ASP A 78 -5.79 -5.32 -17.36
CA ASP A 78 -5.92 -4.41 -18.49
C ASP A 78 -4.66 -4.49 -19.35
N PRO A 79 -4.59 -5.45 -20.29
CA PRO A 79 -3.38 -5.65 -21.07
C PRO A 79 -3.03 -4.50 -22.03
N ALA A 80 -3.98 -3.63 -22.30
CA ALA A 80 -3.73 -2.47 -23.17
C ALA A 80 -3.13 -1.27 -22.42
N ASN A 81 -3.10 -1.31 -21.10
CA ASN A 81 -2.56 -0.22 -20.29
C ASN A 81 -1.05 -0.38 -20.13
N THR A 82 -0.27 0.50 -20.75
CA THR A 82 1.18 0.41 -20.73
C THR A 82 1.76 0.68 -19.33
N ASP A 83 1.15 1.57 -18.55
CA ASP A 83 1.62 1.86 -17.20
C ASP A 83 1.46 0.64 -16.29
N PHE A 84 0.35 -0.08 -16.43
CA PHE A 84 0.13 -1.32 -15.70
C PHE A 84 1.08 -2.43 -16.17
N ALA A 85 1.32 -2.53 -17.48
CA ALA A 85 2.26 -3.50 -18.04
C ALA A 85 3.68 -3.27 -17.49
N ASP A 86 4.10 -2.02 -17.39
CA ASP A 86 5.40 -1.67 -16.82
C ASP A 86 5.48 -2.08 -15.34
N PHE A 87 4.40 -1.87 -14.59
CA PHE A 87 4.34 -2.29 -13.19
C PHE A 87 4.44 -3.81 -13.04
N LEU A 88 3.74 -4.56 -13.89
CA LEU A 88 3.83 -6.02 -13.88
C LEU A 88 5.22 -6.52 -14.24
N ASN A 89 5.90 -5.85 -15.20
CA ASN A 89 7.29 -6.18 -15.53
C ASN A 89 8.23 -5.94 -14.34
N ALA A 90 8.04 -4.85 -13.62
CA ALA A 90 8.82 -4.58 -12.42
C ALA A 90 8.59 -5.65 -11.37
N ALA A 91 7.35 -6.11 -11.19
CA ALA A 91 7.02 -7.17 -10.24
C ALA A 91 7.64 -8.50 -10.68
N GLN A 92 7.58 -8.82 -11.96
CA GLN A 92 8.16 -10.05 -12.49
C GLN A 92 9.67 -10.09 -12.31
N ASN A 93 10.34 -8.96 -12.44
CA ASN A 93 11.77 -8.82 -12.24
C ASN A 93 12.15 -8.62 -10.76
N ARG A 94 11.16 -8.64 -9.86
CA ARG A 94 11.34 -8.50 -8.40
C ARG A 94 12.07 -7.22 -8.03
N GLN A 95 11.69 -6.14 -8.67
CA GLN A 95 12.29 -4.83 -8.44
C GLN A 95 11.67 -4.15 -7.23
N THR A 96 12.43 -3.24 -6.62
CA THR A 96 11.91 -2.36 -5.59
C THR A 96 11.43 -1.09 -6.25
N VAL A 97 10.21 -0.68 -5.94
CA VAL A 97 9.57 0.48 -6.57
C VAL A 97 9.05 1.45 -5.52
N GLN A 98 8.79 2.68 -5.95
CA GLN A 98 8.12 3.67 -5.12
C GLN A 98 6.61 3.56 -5.38
N PHE A 99 5.83 3.49 -4.32
CA PHE A 99 4.38 3.30 -4.40
C PHE A 99 3.68 4.39 -3.61
N TYR A 100 2.71 5.04 -4.23
CA TYR A 100 2.02 6.18 -3.62
C TYR A 100 0.52 5.95 -3.66
N VAL A 101 -0.13 6.20 -2.53
CA VAL A 101 -1.58 6.09 -2.39
C VAL A 101 -2.11 7.39 -1.82
N GLU A 102 -3.13 7.95 -2.46
CA GLU A 102 -3.83 9.13 -1.97
C GLU A 102 -5.30 8.76 -1.73
N LEU A 103 -5.72 8.87 -0.48
CA LEU A 103 -7.08 8.54 -0.09
C LEU A 103 -8.00 9.76 -0.25
N PRO A 104 -9.30 9.54 -0.47
CA PRO A 104 -10.24 10.65 -0.67
C PRO A 104 -10.40 11.57 0.55
N ASN A 105 -10.02 11.11 1.74
CA ASN A 105 -10.02 11.96 2.93
C ASN A 105 -8.77 12.85 3.05
N GLY A 106 -7.88 12.81 2.06
CA GLY A 106 -6.67 13.61 2.04
C GLY A 106 -5.42 12.94 2.59
N ARG A 107 -5.55 11.80 3.20
CA ARG A 107 -4.38 11.08 3.73
C ARG A 107 -3.59 10.45 2.60
N THR A 108 -2.27 10.55 2.67
CA THR A 108 -1.38 9.99 1.67
C THR A 108 -0.37 9.04 2.30
N ALA A 109 0.05 8.06 1.54
CA ALA A 109 1.10 7.13 1.94
C ALA A 109 2.08 6.96 0.79
N ASN A 110 3.35 7.27 1.03
CA ASN A 110 4.42 7.08 0.05
C ASN A 110 5.36 6.05 0.63
N MET A 111 5.52 4.93 -0.05
CA MET A 111 6.28 3.81 0.48
C MET A 111 7.22 3.23 -0.57
N VAL A 112 8.27 2.60 -0.08
CA VAL A 112 9.14 1.77 -0.92
C VAL A 112 8.60 0.35 -0.83
N LEU A 113 8.25 -0.23 -1.96
CA LEU A 113 7.63 -1.55 -2.04
C LEU A 113 8.57 -2.50 -2.77
N ALA A 114 9.04 -3.52 -2.07
CA ALA A 114 9.86 -4.57 -2.67
C ALA A 114 8.93 -5.62 -3.25
N LEU A 115 8.84 -5.66 -4.58
CA LEU A 115 7.93 -6.58 -5.28
C LEU A 115 8.53 -7.98 -5.35
N SER A 116 7.71 -9.00 -5.12
CA SER A 116 8.14 -10.40 -5.17
C SER A 116 7.60 -11.15 -6.39
N GLY A 117 6.62 -10.59 -7.08
CA GLY A 117 6.04 -11.19 -8.25
C GLY A 117 4.54 -10.94 -8.35
N TRP A 118 3.93 -11.49 -9.38
CA TRP A 118 2.49 -11.37 -9.56
C TRP A 118 1.92 -12.67 -10.08
N GLN A 119 0.63 -12.87 -9.82
CA GLN A 119 -0.11 -14.04 -10.28
C GLN A 119 -1.49 -13.61 -10.76
N MET A 120 -2.00 -14.29 -11.76
CA MET A 120 -3.39 -14.15 -12.15
C MET A 120 -4.25 -14.97 -11.20
N ASN A 121 -5.34 -14.37 -10.72
CA ASN A 121 -6.26 -15.06 -9.83
C ASN A 121 -6.94 -16.23 -10.56
N GLU A 122 -7.43 -17.19 -9.81
CA GLU A 122 -8.09 -18.36 -10.35
C GLU A 122 -9.21 -17.98 -11.34
N ILE A 123 -9.22 -18.63 -12.49
CA ILE A 123 -10.24 -18.42 -13.51
C ILE A 123 -11.15 -19.65 -13.53
N THR A 124 -12.42 -19.43 -13.26
CA THR A 124 -13.41 -20.52 -13.24
C THR A 124 -14.61 -20.16 -14.12
N ALA A 125 -15.38 -21.15 -14.51
CA ALA A 125 -16.59 -20.97 -15.30
C ALA A 125 -17.76 -21.68 -14.64
N PRO A 126 -18.94 -21.04 -14.51
CA PRO A 126 -19.20 -19.64 -14.84
C PRO A 126 -18.55 -18.71 -13.82
N ALA A 127 -17.95 -17.62 -14.31
CA ALA A 127 -17.30 -16.64 -13.45
C ALA A 127 -18.27 -15.49 -13.19
N SER A 128 -18.35 -15.08 -11.93
CA SER A 128 -19.12 -13.90 -11.52
C SER A 128 -18.22 -12.69 -11.30
N GLU A 129 -16.91 -12.85 -11.47
CA GLU A 129 -15.93 -11.78 -11.26
C GLU A 129 -15.11 -11.56 -12.52
N VAL A 130 -14.62 -10.33 -12.68
CA VAL A 130 -13.72 -9.98 -13.78
C VAL A 130 -12.35 -10.62 -13.57
N ILE A 131 -11.57 -10.70 -14.64
CA ILE A 131 -10.20 -11.22 -14.57
C ILE A 131 -9.36 -10.31 -13.69
N GLN A 132 -8.71 -10.88 -12.70
CA GLN A 132 -7.95 -10.14 -11.71
C GLN A 132 -6.52 -10.65 -11.61
N ILE A 133 -5.62 -9.76 -11.21
CA ILE A 133 -4.22 -10.05 -10.97
C ILE A 133 -3.87 -9.63 -9.56
N THR A 134 -3.10 -10.44 -8.87
CA THR A 134 -2.57 -10.12 -7.54
C THR A 134 -1.06 -9.93 -7.62
N VAL A 135 -0.58 -8.77 -7.17
CA VAL A 135 0.84 -8.45 -7.06
C VAL A 135 1.22 -8.45 -5.59
N GLN A 136 2.32 -9.10 -5.27
CA GLN A 136 2.77 -9.20 -3.89
C GLN A 136 4.08 -8.45 -3.69
N GLY A 137 4.21 -7.83 -2.53
CA GLY A 137 5.41 -7.11 -2.16
C GLY A 137 5.48 -6.86 -0.67
N LYS A 138 6.62 -6.38 -0.21
CA LYS A 138 6.83 -6.05 1.20
C LYS A 138 7.06 -4.55 1.33
N GLN A 139 6.40 -3.95 2.31
CA GLN A 139 6.44 -2.50 2.53
C GLN A 139 7.68 -2.11 3.31
N ASN A 140 8.37 -1.06 2.82
CA ASN A 140 9.52 -0.48 3.48
C ASN A 140 9.36 1.04 3.52
N ASN A 141 9.90 1.69 4.55
CA ASN A 141 10.06 3.14 4.64
C ASN A 141 8.81 3.92 4.23
N ILE A 142 7.74 3.75 4.99
CA ILE A 142 6.47 4.42 4.71
C ILE A 142 6.48 5.83 5.26
N GLU A 143 6.13 6.80 4.43
CA GLU A 143 5.92 8.19 4.82
C GLU A 143 4.45 8.53 4.70
N TRP A 144 3.86 8.98 5.80
CA TRP A 144 2.48 9.42 5.83
C TRP A 144 2.40 10.92 5.63
N GLY A 145 1.35 11.38 4.98
CA GLY A 145 1.10 12.78 4.77
C GLY A 145 -0.37 13.10 4.67
N VAL A 146 -0.67 14.37 4.47
CA VAL A 146 -2.04 14.85 4.29
C VAL A 146 -2.02 15.88 3.18
N VAL A 147 -2.95 15.74 2.23
CA VAL A 147 -3.11 16.71 1.16
C VAL A 147 -3.93 17.88 1.68
N ALA A 148 -3.40 19.10 1.49
CA ALA A 148 -4.07 20.30 1.92
C ALA A 148 -5.31 20.58 1.04
N GLY A 149 -6.37 21.06 1.66
CA GLY A 149 -7.56 21.53 0.95
C GLY A 149 -8.50 20.45 0.45
N SER A 150 -8.35 19.24 0.89
CA SER A 150 -9.26 18.14 0.52
C SER A 150 -10.53 18.13 1.36
#